data_a8b26e3de33af1f84191a8ebd24ef498
#
_entry.id   a8b26e3de33af1f84191a8ebd24ef498
#
_cell.length_a   1.000
_cell.length_b   1.000
_cell.length_c   1.000
_cell.angle_alpha   90.00
_cell.angle_beta   90.00
_cell.angle_gamma   90.00
#
_symmetry.space_group_name_H-M   'P 1'
#
loop_
_entity.id
_entity.type
_entity.pdbx_description
1 polymer ?
#
loop_
_entity_poly.entity_id
_entity_poly.type
_entity_poly.pdbx_seq_one_letter_code
_entity_poly.pdbx_strand_id
1 'polypeptide(L)'
;MKQRGSSANGRSAEVIAAVTLLAALTFAVALAAIGFYVGHKTRAAAATPATTATAVATIDPRVAAGAHQFVAFACAQCHGMGGVGGVSPDVPALTQIGPQLTSAQLRSVIDHGTGVSANPAKPFMPVWGNVISSRQVDELVAYIRAGLPAVPDAVPVAIPRGQGAEVAGAALYVKYGCVNCHGPNGLGGVPNPQAEDKTIPPLSGADFFKEFNTDKKITDFIRSGSVLGRQPIVSMPHWGGIISDPDLRALVAYIKTLKTT
;
A
#
# COMPACT_ATOMS: atom_id res chain seq x y z
N MET A 1 -41.07 95.85 -43.95
CA MET A 1 -40.28 95.45 -42.79
C MET A 1 -39.68 94.05 -43.02
N LYS A 2 -38.42 93.88 -43.17
CA LYS A 2 -37.72 92.69 -43.59
C LYS A 2 -36.92 92.16 -42.39
N GLN A 3 -37.33 90.98 -41.89
CA GLN A 3 -36.56 90.32 -40.82
C GLN A 3 -35.31 89.62 -41.41
N ARG A 4 -34.17 90.02 -40.97
CA ARG A 4 -32.93 89.29 -41.09
C ARG A 4 -32.57 88.72 -39.71
N GLY A 5 -32.55 87.40 -39.58
CA GLY A 5 -32.10 86.78 -38.35
C GLY A 5 -32.26 85.27 -38.42
N SER A 6 -31.29 84.61 -39.04
CA SER A 6 -31.05 83.16 -38.79
C SER A 6 -29.83 82.65 -39.58
N SER A 7 -28.65 83.07 -39.16
CA SER A 7 -27.45 82.42 -39.74
C SER A 7 -26.29 82.17 -38.76
N ALA A 8 -26.48 82.58 -37.47
CA ALA A 8 -25.44 82.39 -36.46
C ALA A 8 -25.51 81.08 -35.70
N ASN A 9 -26.72 80.45 -35.63
CA ASN A 9 -26.91 79.26 -34.81
C ASN A 9 -26.45 77.95 -35.52
N GLY A 10 -26.42 77.97 -36.88
CA GLY A 10 -26.02 76.72 -37.66
C GLY A 10 -24.51 76.43 -37.53
N ARG A 11 -23.67 77.48 -37.58
CA ARG A 11 -22.22 77.31 -37.52
C ARG A 11 -21.72 76.80 -36.12
N SER A 12 -22.37 77.20 -35.07
CA SER A 12 -22.03 76.82 -33.70
C SER A 12 -22.36 75.29 -33.46
N ALA A 13 -23.46 74.82 -34.03
CA ALA A 13 -23.85 73.42 -33.93
C ALA A 13 -22.89 72.52 -34.72
N GLU A 14 -22.48 72.93 -35.94
CA GLU A 14 -21.51 72.16 -36.74
C GLU A 14 -20.12 72.12 -36.09
N VAL A 15 -19.67 73.19 -35.50
CA VAL A 15 -18.38 73.21 -34.78
C VAL A 15 -18.41 72.37 -33.53
N ILE A 16 -19.51 72.39 -32.77
CA ILE A 16 -19.68 71.49 -31.59
C ILE A 16 -19.73 70.01 -32.02
N ALA A 17 -20.46 69.72 -33.09
CA ALA A 17 -20.48 68.31 -33.61
C ALA A 17 -19.11 67.85 -34.09
N ALA A 18 -18.35 68.70 -34.81
CA ALA A 18 -17.00 68.36 -35.23
C ALA A 18 -16.01 68.15 -34.05
N VAL A 19 -16.09 68.95 -33.02
CA VAL A 19 -15.25 68.87 -31.86
C VAL A 19 -15.59 67.61 -31.03
N THR A 20 -16.88 67.27 -30.88
CA THR A 20 -17.30 66.02 -30.21
C THR A 20 -16.90 64.76 -30.95
N LEU A 21 -16.99 64.78 -32.29
CA LEU A 21 -16.56 63.68 -33.14
C LEU A 21 -15.04 63.46 -33.04
N LEU A 22 -14.27 64.54 -33.05
CA LEU A 22 -12.83 64.49 -32.93
C LEU A 22 -12.38 63.99 -31.53
N ALA A 23 -13.05 64.45 -30.46
CA ALA A 23 -12.81 63.94 -29.11
C ALA A 23 -13.16 62.44 -28.94
N ALA A 24 -14.25 61.97 -29.57
CA ALA A 24 -14.62 60.58 -29.53
C ALA A 24 -13.60 59.68 -30.29
N LEU A 25 -13.11 60.18 -31.45
CA LEU A 25 -12.10 59.44 -32.23
C LEU A 25 -10.76 59.34 -31.48
N THR A 26 -10.30 60.43 -30.86
CA THR A 26 -9.06 60.42 -30.08
C THR A 26 -9.17 59.51 -28.86
N PHE A 27 -10.31 59.51 -28.20
CA PHE A 27 -10.55 58.61 -27.05
C PHE A 27 -10.57 57.13 -27.49
N ALA A 28 -11.21 56.82 -28.62
CA ALA A 28 -11.23 55.43 -29.18
C ALA A 28 -9.84 54.94 -29.56
N VAL A 29 -9.00 55.81 -30.17
CA VAL A 29 -7.60 55.48 -30.53
C VAL A 29 -6.75 55.26 -29.27
N ALA A 30 -6.96 56.08 -28.22
CA ALA A 30 -6.25 55.92 -26.97
C ALA A 30 -6.61 54.60 -26.25
N LEU A 31 -7.88 54.22 -26.23
CA LEU A 31 -8.32 52.94 -25.68
C LEU A 31 -7.78 51.76 -26.48
N ALA A 32 -7.75 51.85 -27.81
CA ALA A 32 -7.16 50.80 -28.65
C ALA A 32 -5.65 50.65 -28.43
N ALA A 33 -4.93 51.75 -28.25
CA ALA A 33 -3.49 51.75 -27.96
C ALA A 33 -3.20 51.17 -26.57
N ILE A 34 -4.01 51.50 -25.55
CA ILE A 34 -3.89 50.93 -24.22
C ILE A 34 -4.20 49.43 -24.24
N GLY A 35 -5.28 49.02 -24.95
CA GLY A 35 -5.64 47.62 -25.09
C GLY A 35 -4.54 46.78 -25.80
N PHE A 36 -3.93 47.35 -26.84
CA PHE A 36 -2.83 46.74 -27.55
C PHE A 36 -1.56 46.63 -26.66
N TYR A 37 -1.24 47.70 -25.93
CA TYR A 37 -0.06 47.71 -25.05
C TYR A 37 -0.21 46.75 -23.85
N VAL A 38 -1.38 46.71 -23.23
CA VAL A 38 -1.68 45.75 -22.14
C VAL A 38 -1.71 44.34 -22.68
N GLY A 39 -2.35 44.09 -23.84
CA GLY A 39 -2.42 42.77 -24.47
C GLY A 39 -1.03 42.26 -24.91
N HIS A 40 -0.11 43.15 -25.33
CA HIS A 40 1.26 42.77 -25.68
C HIS A 40 2.10 42.43 -24.46
N LYS A 41 1.93 43.14 -23.33
CA LYS A 41 2.63 42.84 -22.07
C LYS A 41 2.15 41.55 -21.40
N THR A 42 0.85 41.26 -21.50
CA THR A 42 0.31 40.00 -20.96
C THR A 42 0.64 38.79 -21.79
N ARG A 43 0.88 38.96 -23.11
CA ARG A 43 1.35 37.85 -23.98
C ARG A 43 2.82 37.47 -23.78
N ALA A 44 3.65 38.40 -23.30
CA ALA A 44 5.06 38.11 -23.04
C ALA A 44 5.34 37.39 -21.72
N ALA A 45 4.30 37.15 -20.89
CA ALA A 45 4.43 36.51 -19.56
C ALA A 45 3.73 35.15 -19.46
N ALA A 46 3.22 34.62 -20.55
CA ALA A 46 2.85 33.20 -20.59
C ALA A 46 4.10 32.38 -20.91
N ALA A 47 5.08 32.40 -20.01
CA ALA A 47 6.03 31.31 -19.91
C ALA A 47 5.17 30.06 -19.60
N THR A 48 5.09 29.15 -20.56
CA THR A 48 4.64 27.79 -20.32
C THR A 48 5.27 27.33 -19.02
N PRO A 49 4.51 26.93 -17.98
CA PRO A 49 5.15 26.32 -16.84
C PRO A 49 5.94 25.15 -17.43
N ALA A 50 7.26 25.22 -17.33
CA ALA A 50 8.09 24.06 -17.52
C ALA A 50 7.49 23.05 -16.51
N THR A 51 6.70 22.12 -17.02
CA THR A 51 6.38 20.92 -16.28
C THR A 51 7.73 20.30 -15.98
N THR A 52 8.27 20.64 -14.82
CA THR A 52 9.36 19.87 -14.25
C THR A 52 8.71 18.51 -14.07
N ALA A 53 8.84 17.66 -15.10
CA ALA A 53 8.63 16.26 -14.93
C ALA A 53 9.61 15.89 -13.81
N THR A 54 9.08 15.85 -12.59
CA THR A 54 9.76 15.21 -11.48
C THR A 54 10.04 13.82 -12.04
N ALA A 55 11.30 13.55 -12.38
CA ALA A 55 11.71 12.24 -12.79
C ALA A 55 11.27 11.35 -11.64
N VAL A 56 10.21 10.58 -11.86
CA VAL A 56 9.79 9.55 -10.91
C VAL A 56 11.02 8.66 -10.84
N ALA A 57 11.73 8.75 -9.72
CA ALA A 57 12.90 7.91 -9.51
C ALA A 57 12.40 6.48 -9.69
N THR A 58 12.86 5.83 -10.75
CA THR A 58 12.48 4.44 -11.05
C THR A 58 13.02 3.60 -9.91
N ILE A 59 12.10 3.05 -9.13
CA ILE A 59 12.44 2.13 -8.03
C ILE A 59 13.13 0.93 -8.69
N ASP A 60 14.26 0.51 -8.13
CA ASP A 60 14.94 -0.72 -8.56
C ASP A 60 13.92 -1.87 -8.61
N PRO A 61 13.83 -2.62 -9.72
CA PRO A 61 12.88 -3.72 -9.85
C PRO A 61 12.97 -4.77 -8.73
N ARG A 62 14.17 -5.02 -8.19
CA ARG A 62 14.35 -5.94 -7.06
C ARG A 62 13.77 -5.37 -5.77
N VAL A 63 13.90 -4.06 -5.57
CA VAL A 63 13.32 -3.37 -4.41
C VAL A 63 11.80 -3.37 -4.52
N ALA A 64 11.24 -3.11 -5.71
CA ALA A 64 9.81 -3.19 -5.96
C ALA A 64 9.27 -4.61 -5.72
N ALA A 65 9.95 -5.65 -6.27
CA ALA A 65 9.60 -7.05 -6.02
C ALA A 65 9.64 -7.38 -4.52
N GLY A 66 10.66 -6.93 -3.79
CA GLY A 66 10.78 -7.10 -2.35
C GLY A 66 9.64 -6.46 -1.57
N ALA A 67 9.13 -5.30 -1.99
CA ALA A 67 7.96 -4.67 -1.37
C ALA A 67 6.70 -5.53 -1.55
N HIS A 68 6.49 -6.10 -2.74
CA HIS A 68 5.40 -7.04 -2.99
C HIS A 68 5.53 -8.32 -2.16
N GLN A 69 6.75 -8.88 -2.05
CA GLN A 69 7.01 -10.05 -1.19
C GLN A 69 6.73 -9.72 0.29
N PHE A 70 7.11 -8.54 0.75
CA PHE A 70 6.90 -8.08 2.13
C PHE A 70 5.40 -8.06 2.52
N VAL A 71 4.56 -7.73 1.56
CA VAL A 71 3.10 -7.77 1.74
C VAL A 71 2.57 -9.20 1.57
N ALA A 72 2.97 -9.91 0.50
CA ALA A 72 2.46 -11.23 0.16
C ALA A 72 2.79 -12.29 1.21
N PHE A 73 3.97 -12.23 1.82
CA PHE A 73 4.38 -13.13 2.91
C PHE A 73 4.01 -12.62 4.29
N ALA A 74 3.13 -11.62 4.37
CA ALA A 74 2.61 -11.05 5.61
C ALA A 74 3.67 -10.47 6.57
N CYS A 75 4.87 -10.14 6.10
CA CYS A 75 5.88 -9.46 6.90
C CYS A 75 5.33 -8.15 7.49
N ALA A 76 4.54 -7.42 6.67
CA ALA A 76 3.86 -6.19 7.07
C ALA A 76 2.86 -6.38 8.21
N GLN A 77 2.31 -7.57 8.41
CA GLN A 77 1.33 -7.83 9.48
C GLN A 77 1.98 -7.85 10.86
N CYS A 78 3.25 -8.20 10.93
CA CYS A 78 4.03 -8.19 12.17
C CYS A 78 4.91 -6.92 12.27
N HIS A 79 5.64 -6.58 11.21
CA HIS A 79 6.60 -5.47 11.22
C HIS A 79 6.00 -4.10 10.88
N GLY A 80 4.70 -4.03 10.58
CA GLY A 80 4.02 -2.83 10.09
C GLY A 80 4.31 -2.54 8.61
N MET A 81 3.42 -1.81 7.96
CA MET A 81 3.65 -1.33 6.59
C MET A 81 4.92 -0.46 6.55
N GLY A 82 5.77 -0.69 5.54
CA GLY A 82 7.08 -0.02 5.48
C GLY A 82 8.04 -0.37 6.62
N GLY A 83 7.77 -1.42 7.39
CA GLY A 83 8.66 -1.91 8.43
C GLY A 83 8.79 -0.99 9.64
N VAL A 84 7.82 -0.12 9.89
CA VAL A 84 7.87 0.87 10.98
C VAL A 84 7.64 0.28 12.38
N GLY A 85 7.26 -0.98 12.48
CA GLY A 85 6.94 -1.64 13.74
C GLY A 85 5.57 -1.24 14.31
N GLY A 86 5.41 -1.36 15.61
CA GLY A 86 4.23 -0.87 16.34
C GLY A 86 3.02 -1.81 16.35
N VAL A 87 3.09 -2.95 15.65
CA VAL A 87 2.00 -3.96 15.66
C VAL A 87 2.03 -4.77 16.96
N SER A 88 3.21 -5.09 17.44
CA SER A 88 3.45 -5.72 18.74
C SER A 88 4.75 -5.17 19.35
N PRO A 89 4.83 -4.99 20.68
CA PRO A 89 6.04 -4.50 21.33
C PRO A 89 7.23 -5.46 21.20
N ASP A 90 6.96 -6.74 20.95
CA ASP A 90 7.99 -7.77 20.80
C ASP A 90 8.52 -7.90 19.35
N VAL A 91 7.90 -7.18 18.38
CA VAL A 91 8.30 -7.20 16.98
C VAL A 91 9.07 -5.92 16.63
N PRO A 92 10.34 -6.03 16.24
CA PRO A 92 11.17 -4.85 16.01
C PRO A 92 10.76 -4.09 14.75
N ALA A 93 10.93 -2.76 14.79
CA ALA A 93 10.86 -1.91 13.61
C ALA A 93 12.05 -2.18 12.68
N LEU A 94 11.80 -2.62 11.45
CA LEU A 94 12.85 -2.91 10.48
C LEU A 94 13.56 -1.65 10.00
N THR A 95 12.90 -0.50 10.04
CA THR A 95 13.50 0.81 9.77
C THR A 95 14.63 1.15 10.74
N GLN A 96 14.59 0.60 11.95
CA GLN A 96 15.62 0.81 12.98
C GLN A 96 16.72 -0.25 12.93
N ILE A 97 16.35 -1.54 12.81
CA ILE A 97 17.33 -2.63 12.87
C ILE A 97 17.93 -2.97 11.51
N GLY A 98 17.18 -2.77 10.41
CA GLY A 98 17.61 -3.10 9.05
C GLY A 98 18.96 -2.46 8.68
N PRO A 99 19.20 -1.15 8.94
CA PRO A 99 20.48 -0.51 8.69
C PRO A 99 21.66 -1.09 9.48
N GLN A 100 21.39 -1.69 10.63
CA GLN A 100 22.41 -2.23 11.53
C GLN A 100 22.88 -3.64 11.13
N LEU A 101 22.09 -4.33 10.31
CA LEU A 101 22.37 -5.69 9.86
C LEU A 101 22.98 -5.70 8.44
N THR A 102 23.93 -6.58 8.22
CA THR A 102 24.42 -6.87 6.86
C THR A 102 23.37 -7.63 6.04
N SER A 103 23.49 -7.63 4.71
CA SER A 103 22.60 -8.42 3.84
C SER A 103 22.64 -9.91 4.20
N ALA A 104 23.81 -10.45 4.57
CA ALA A 104 23.93 -11.85 4.99
C ALA A 104 23.21 -12.13 6.31
N GLN A 105 23.26 -11.22 7.26
CA GLN A 105 22.52 -11.35 8.53
C GLN A 105 21.01 -11.24 8.32
N LEU A 106 20.55 -10.28 7.51
CA LEU A 106 19.12 -10.17 7.13
C LEU A 106 18.63 -11.45 6.46
N ARG A 107 19.39 -11.95 5.48
CA ARG A 107 19.09 -13.22 4.84
C ARG A 107 18.99 -14.35 5.87
N SER A 108 19.99 -14.50 6.73
CA SER A 108 20.01 -15.54 7.74
C SER A 108 18.80 -15.49 8.68
N VAL A 109 18.40 -14.29 9.10
CA VAL A 109 17.19 -14.11 9.94
C VAL A 109 15.91 -14.50 9.19
N ILE A 110 15.81 -14.15 7.92
CA ILE A 110 14.64 -14.54 7.10
C ILE A 110 14.64 -16.05 6.86
N ASP A 111 15.77 -16.64 6.50
CA ASP A 111 15.87 -18.05 6.18
C ASP A 111 15.62 -18.95 7.42
N HIS A 112 16.15 -18.57 8.59
CA HIS A 112 16.16 -19.44 9.78
C HIS A 112 15.23 -18.95 10.91
N GLY A 113 14.62 -17.77 10.77
CA GLY A 113 13.86 -17.15 11.86
C GLY A 113 14.75 -16.69 13.02
N THR A 114 14.14 -16.29 14.12
CA THR A 114 14.85 -15.84 15.34
C THR A 114 14.82 -16.88 16.47
N GLY A 115 14.40 -18.10 16.17
CA GLY A 115 14.19 -19.12 17.17
C GLY A 115 12.82 -19.02 17.83
N VAL A 116 12.50 -20.08 18.56
CA VAL A 116 11.25 -20.17 19.30
C VAL A 116 11.40 -19.44 20.62
N SER A 117 10.51 -18.50 20.92
CA SER A 117 10.41 -17.96 22.26
C SER A 117 10.03 -19.07 23.25
N ALA A 118 10.71 -19.15 24.38
CA ALA A 118 10.30 -20.01 25.49
C ALA A 118 8.92 -19.62 26.05
N ASN A 119 8.44 -18.42 25.71
CA ASN A 119 7.11 -17.94 26.04
C ASN A 119 6.20 -18.09 24.80
N PRO A 120 5.24 -19.02 24.78
CA PRO A 120 4.33 -19.24 23.66
C PRO A 120 3.40 -18.05 23.39
N ALA A 121 3.33 -17.07 24.30
CA ALA A 121 2.56 -15.84 24.11
C ALA A 121 3.33 -14.74 23.37
N LYS A 122 4.62 -14.95 23.07
CA LYS A 122 5.44 -13.95 22.36
C LYS A 122 5.60 -14.31 20.89
N PRO A 123 5.33 -13.37 19.96
CA PRO A 123 5.58 -13.60 18.54
C PRO A 123 7.07 -13.86 18.29
N PHE A 124 7.37 -14.74 17.34
CA PHE A 124 8.72 -15.04 16.89
C PHE A 124 8.79 -14.90 15.36
N MET A 125 9.98 -14.60 14.84
CA MET A 125 10.20 -14.57 13.40
C MET A 125 10.17 -16.01 12.85
N PRO A 126 9.23 -16.34 11.98
CA PRO A 126 9.14 -17.69 11.40
C PRO A 126 10.33 -18.03 10.52
N VAL A 127 10.54 -19.31 10.27
CA VAL A 127 11.49 -19.84 9.28
C VAL A 127 10.89 -19.72 7.89
N TRP A 128 11.40 -18.80 7.08
CA TRP A 128 10.89 -18.56 5.74
C TRP A 128 11.67 -19.29 4.64
N GLY A 129 12.93 -19.67 4.88
CA GLY A 129 13.80 -20.26 3.86
C GLY A 129 13.30 -21.58 3.24
N ASN A 130 12.35 -22.28 3.91
CA ASN A 130 11.68 -23.46 3.36
C ASN A 130 10.33 -23.13 2.68
N VAL A 131 9.82 -21.91 2.83
CA VAL A 131 8.51 -21.48 2.33
C VAL A 131 8.65 -20.66 1.06
N ILE A 132 9.67 -19.80 1.01
CA ILE A 132 9.92 -18.88 -0.10
C ILE A 132 11.25 -19.19 -0.78
N SER A 133 11.35 -18.85 -2.06
CA SER A 133 12.57 -19.10 -2.82
C SER A 133 13.72 -18.18 -2.39
N SER A 134 14.95 -18.63 -2.61
CA SER A 134 16.17 -17.86 -2.38
C SER A 134 16.16 -16.50 -3.08
N ARG A 135 15.57 -16.42 -4.28
CA ARG A 135 15.38 -15.17 -5.01
C ARG A 135 14.46 -14.20 -4.26
N GLN A 136 13.34 -14.69 -3.74
CA GLN A 136 12.38 -13.87 -2.98
C GLN A 136 12.99 -13.36 -1.68
N VAL A 137 13.85 -14.16 -1.03
CA VAL A 137 14.64 -13.71 0.12
C VAL A 137 15.58 -12.57 -0.29
N ASP A 138 16.27 -12.69 -1.44
CA ASP A 138 17.15 -11.62 -1.95
C ASP A 138 16.38 -10.33 -2.26
N GLU A 139 15.18 -10.45 -2.80
CA GLU A 139 14.29 -9.33 -3.08
C GLU A 139 13.84 -8.63 -1.78
N LEU A 140 13.45 -9.39 -0.74
CA LEU A 140 13.15 -8.88 0.59
C LEU A 140 14.34 -8.15 1.22
N VAL A 141 15.53 -8.74 1.15
CA VAL A 141 16.76 -8.12 1.65
C VAL A 141 17.04 -6.82 0.91
N ALA A 142 16.89 -6.78 -0.42
CA ALA A 142 17.06 -5.57 -1.22
C ALA A 142 16.08 -4.48 -0.78
N TYR A 143 14.82 -4.81 -0.55
CA TYR A 143 13.79 -3.89 -0.07
C TYR A 143 14.11 -3.30 1.31
N ILE A 144 14.52 -4.15 2.27
CA ILE A 144 14.91 -3.73 3.62
C ILE A 144 16.16 -2.83 3.55
N ARG A 145 17.16 -3.20 2.75
CA ARG A 145 18.40 -2.44 2.57
C ARG A 145 18.20 -1.08 1.88
N ALA A 146 17.19 -0.99 1.03
CA ALA A 146 16.77 0.27 0.40
C ALA A 146 16.00 1.21 1.36
N GLY A 147 15.76 0.80 2.60
CA GLY A 147 15.02 1.59 3.60
C GLY A 147 13.50 1.46 3.50
N LEU A 148 13.01 0.37 2.91
CA LEU A 148 11.59 0.04 2.78
C LEU A 148 10.77 1.17 2.11
N PRO A 149 11.16 1.65 0.93
CA PRO A 149 10.47 2.75 0.25
C PRO A 149 9.01 2.38 -0.07
N ALA A 150 8.14 3.37 -0.11
CA ALA A 150 6.76 3.15 -0.54
C ALA A 150 6.71 2.71 -2.00
N VAL A 151 6.04 1.59 -2.27
CA VAL A 151 5.76 1.07 -3.62
C VAL A 151 4.24 1.06 -3.78
N PRO A 152 3.68 1.83 -4.73
CA PRO A 152 2.24 2.11 -4.79
C PRO A 152 1.35 0.88 -4.85
N ASP A 153 1.79 -0.18 -5.56
CA ASP A 153 1.00 -1.39 -5.79
C ASP A 153 1.27 -2.48 -4.74
N ALA A 154 2.28 -2.30 -3.87
CA ALA A 154 2.58 -3.23 -2.79
C ALA A 154 1.66 -2.95 -1.59
N VAL A 155 0.40 -3.34 -1.73
CA VAL A 155 -0.65 -3.11 -0.73
C VAL A 155 -1.25 -4.43 -0.24
N PRO A 156 -1.64 -4.54 1.04
CA PRO A 156 -2.32 -5.72 1.55
C PRO A 156 -3.66 -5.96 0.83
N VAL A 157 -4.06 -7.23 0.78
CA VAL A 157 -5.38 -7.61 0.26
C VAL A 157 -6.48 -6.85 0.99
N ALA A 158 -7.37 -6.22 0.23
CA ALA A 158 -8.53 -5.53 0.78
C ALA A 158 -9.55 -6.54 1.34
N ILE A 159 -10.07 -6.26 2.53
CA ILE A 159 -11.08 -7.11 3.15
C ILE A 159 -12.46 -6.66 2.67
N PRO A 160 -13.22 -7.52 1.98
CA PRO A 160 -14.57 -7.21 1.52
C PRO A 160 -15.49 -6.88 2.69
N ARG A 161 -16.25 -5.79 2.58
CA ARG A 161 -17.23 -5.38 3.60
C ARG A 161 -18.62 -5.82 3.17
N GLY A 162 -19.43 -6.31 4.14
CA GLY A 162 -20.84 -6.65 3.90
C GLY A 162 -21.10 -7.93 3.08
N GLN A 163 -20.08 -8.75 2.82
CA GLN A 163 -20.20 -9.98 2.03
C GLN A 163 -20.21 -11.28 2.86
N GLY A 164 -20.34 -11.18 4.18
CA GLY A 164 -20.32 -12.33 5.07
C GLY A 164 -18.94 -12.65 5.65
N ALA A 165 -18.93 -13.43 6.73
CA ALA A 165 -17.72 -13.74 7.49
C ALA A 165 -16.76 -14.64 6.70
N GLU A 166 -17.28 -15.60 5.94
CA GLU A 166 -16.48 -16.55 5.15
C GLU A 166 -15.70 -15.83 4.04
N VAL A 167 -16.34 -14.89 3.35
CA VAL A 167 -15.70 -14.10 2.28
C VAL A 167 -14.62 -13.19 2.86
N ALA A 168 -14.91 -12.52 3.97
CA ALA A 168 -13.92 -11.74 4.68
C ALA A 168 -12.77 -12.63 5.18
N GLY A 169 -13.08 -13.81 5.70
CA GLY A 169 -12.10 -14.80 6.17
C GLY A 169 -11.19 -15.30 5.08
N ALA A 170 -11.71 -15.56 3.87
CA ALA A 170 -10.90 -15.93 2.71
C ALA A 170 -9.88 -14.83 2.34
N ALA A 171 -10.31 -13.58 2.34
CA ALA A 171 -9.41 -12.46 2.09
C ALA A 171 -8.36 -12.29 3.22
N LEU A 172 -8.75 -12.50 4.48
CA LEU A 172 -7.85 -12.49 5.63
C LEU A 172 -6.83 -13.65 5.58
N TYR A 173 -7.22 -14.82 5.09
CA TYR A 173 -6.34 -15.96 4.88
C TYR A 173 -5.17 -15.63 3.94
N VAL A 174 -5.44 -14.84 2.90
CA VAL A 174 -4.40 -14.32 2.00
C VAL A 174 -3.62 -13.18 2.67
N LYS A 175 -4.33 -12.22 3.27
CA LYS A 175 -3.72 -11.04 3.90
C LYS A 175 -2.70 -11.39 4.99
N TYR A 176 -3.03 -12.36 5.85
CA TYR A 176 -2.14 -12.83 6.92
C TYR A 176 -1.17 -13.93 6.45
N GLY A 177 -1.10 -14.20 5.15
CA GLY A 177 -0.13 -15.11 4.55
C GLY A 177 -0.32 -16.59 4.90
N CYS A 178 -1.46 -16.99 5.45
CA CYS A 178 -1.78 -18.39 5.76
C CYS A 178 -1.65 -19.27 4.51
N VAL A 179 -2.02 -18.72 3.34
CA VAL A 179 -1.93 -19.38 2.04
C VAL A 179 -0.51 -19.80 1.66
N ASN A 180 0.52 -19.10 2.13
CA ASN A 180 1.92 -19.39 1.80
C ASN A 180 2.41 -20.67 2.47
N CYS A 181 1.82 -21.05 3.60
CA CYS A 181 2.17 -22.25 4.34
C CYS A 181 1.13 -23.36 4.14
N HIS A 182 -0.15 -23.01 4.26
CA HIS A 182 -1.23 -23.99 4.19
C HIS A 182 -1.80 -24.21 2.77
N GLY A 183 -1.24 -23.52 1.76
CA GLY A 183 -1.67 -23.61 0.37
C GLY A 183 -3.02 -22.96 0.08
N PRO A 184 -3.41 -22.85 -1.19
CA PRO A 184 -4.72 -22.36 -1.58
C PRO A 184 -5.81 -23.30 -1.04
N ASN A 185 -6.89 -22.73 -0.51
CA ASN A 185 -7.98 -23.47 0.09
C ASN A 185 -7.57 -24.41 1.23
N GLY A 186 -6.44 -24.16 1.90
CA GLY A 186 -5.97 -24.96 3.01
C GLY A 186 -5.57 -26.39 2.66
N LEU A 187 -5.18 -26.65 1.42
CA LEU A 187 -4.82 -28.00 0.95
C LEU A 187 -3.50 -28.54 1.54
N GLY A 188 -2.69 -27.68 2.17
CA GLY A 188 -1.41 -28.07 2.73
C GLY A 188 -0.36 -28.38 1.68
N GLY A 189 0.58 -29.26 2.02
CA GLY A 189 1.57 -29.77 1.09
C GLY A 189 2.79 -28.89 0.83
N VAL A 190 2.88 -27.71 1.43
CA VAL A 190 4.10 -26.91 1.38
C VAL A 190 5.23 -27.67 2.10
N PRO A 191 6.43 -27.76 1.51
CA PRO A 191 7.52 -28.52 2.09
C PRO A 191 7.89 -28.07 3.50
N ASN A 192 7.97 -28.98 4.42
CA ASN A 192 8.48 -28.79 5.78
C ASN A 192 9.39 -29.99 6.15
N PRO A 193 10.64 -30.02 5.69
CA PRO A 193 11.52 -31.20 5.78
C PRO A 193 11.77 -31.71 7.19
N GLN A 194 11.55 -30.88 8.20
CA GLN A 194 11.73 -31.22 9.61
C GLN A 194 10.45 -31.79 10.27
N ALA A 195 9.30 -31.64 9.61
CA ALA A 195 8.06 -32.26 10.07
C ALA A 195 8.04 -33.77 9.79
N GLU A 196 7.24 -34.51 10.53
CA GLU A 196 7.08 -35.95 10.36
C GLU A 196 6.61 -36.30 8.93
N ASP A 197 5.58 -35.60 8.44
CA ASP A 197 5.01 -35.77 7.10
C ASP A 197 5.78 -35.00 6.00
N LYS A 198 6.90 -34.35 6.34
CA LYS A 198 7.73 -33.54 5.42
C LYS A 198 7.00 -32.37 4.76
N THR A 199 5.77 -32.09 5.17
CA THR A 199 4.92 -31.00 4.66
C THR A 199 4.20 -30.28 5.78
N ILE A 200 3.69 -29.09 5.47
CA ILE A 200 2.74 -28.39 6.33
C ILE A 200 1.37 -29.06 6.15
N PRO A 201 0.68 -29.40 7.24
CA PRO A 201 -0.57 -30.16 7.17
C PRO A 201 -1.70 -29.32 6.54
N PRO A 202 -2.69 -29.97 5.90
CA PRO A 202 -3.88 -29.32 5.39
C PRO A 202 -4.75 -28.76 6.53
N LEU A 203 -5.50 -27.72 6.23
CA LEU A 203 -6.59 -27.19 7.07
C LEU A 203 -7.95 -27.72 6.61
N SER A 204 -7.96 -28.69 5.68
CA SER A 204 -9.13 -29.31 5.09
C SER A 204 -9.20 -30.79 5.45
N GLY A 205 -10.38 -31.39 5.26
CA GLY A 205 -10.55 -32.81 5.47
C GLY A 205 -10.92 -33.24 6.89
N ALA A 206 -11.29 -34.52 7.03
CA ALA A 206 -11.88 -35.06 8.24
C ALA A 206 -10.93 -35.04 9.44
N ASP A 207 -9.65 -35.31 9.24
CA ASP A 207 -8.67 -35.42 10.34
C ASP A 207 -8.43 -34.07 11.01
N PHE A 208 -8.31 -32.99 10.23
CA PHE A 208 -8.22 -31.65 10.81
C PHE A 208 -9.43 -31.33 11.69
N PHE A 209 -10.65 -31.57 11.18
CA PHE A 209 -11.88 -31.24 11.92
C PHE A 209 -12.20 -32.24 13.03
N LYS A 210 -11.59 -33.40 13.08
CA LYS A 210 -11.63 -34.29 14.22
C LYS A 210 -10.85 -33.74 15.41
N GLU A 211 -9.68 -33.18 15.14
CA GLU A 211 -8.81 -32.56 16.15
C GLU A 211 -9.33 -31.18 16.54
N PHE A 212 -9.57 -30.31 15.55
CA PHE A 212 -10.05 -28.92 15.72
C PHE A 212 -11.56 -28.84 15.58
N ASN A 213 -12.27 -29.53 16.43
CA ASN A 213 -13.73 -29.72 16.32
C ASN A 213 -14.58 -28.57 16.90
N THR A 214 -13.97 -27.52 17.41
CA THR A 214 -14.65 -26.32 17.91
C THR A 214 -13.93 -25.04 17.42
N ASP A 215 -14.71 -23.97 17.25
CA ASP A 215 -14.18 -22.64 16.90
C ASP A 215 -13.12 -22.17 17.91
N LYS A 216 -13.33 -22.52 19.19
CA LYS A 216 -12.37 -22.19 20.25
C LYS A 216 -11.02 -22.85 20.04
N LYS A 217 -10.99 -24.12 19.68
CA LYS A 217 -9.72 -24.84 19.43
C LYS A 217 -8.96 -24.24 18.26
N ILE A 218 -9.65 -23.94 17.15
CA ILE A 218 -9.04 -23.27 15.98
C ILE A 218 -8.51 -21.88 16.39
N THR A 219 -9.33 -21.11 17.11
CA THR A 219 -8.96 -19.77 17.58
C THR A 219 -7.73 -19.79 18.47
N ASP A 220 -7.72 -20.67 19.48
CA ASP A 220 -6.62 -20.77 20.44
C ASP A 220 -5.34 -21.19 19.75
N PHE A 221 -5.42 -22.14 18.80
CA PHE A 221 -4.26 -22.60 18.04
C PHE A 221 -3.68 -21.49 17.15
N ILE A 222 -4.52 -20.71 16.46
CA ILE A 222 -4.06 -19.55 15.67
C ILE A 222 -3.40 -18.52 16.59
N ARG A 223 -3.98 -18.23 17.75
CA ARG A 223 -3.41 -17.25 18.69
C ARG A 223 -2.07 -17.70 19.24
N SER A 224 -1.97 -18.94 19.72
CA SER A 224 -0.75 -19.46 20.34
C SER A 224 0.33 -19.87 19.34
N GLY A 225 -0.07 -20.15 18.11
CA GLY A 225 0.81 -20.79 17.15
C GLY A 225 1.18 -22.24 17.57
N SER A 226 2.10 -22.82 16.84
CA SER A 226 2.61 -24.17 17.14
C SER A 226 4.10 -24.22 16.88
N VAL A 227 4.83 -24.77 17.83
CA VAL A 227 6.22 -25.15 17.68
C VAL A 227 6.28 -26.65 17.66
N LEU A 228 6.31 -27.22 16.47
CA LEU A 228 6.45 -28.66 16.27
C LEU A 228 7.91 -29.00 16.00
N GLY A 229 8.52 -29.73 16.93
CA GLY A 229 9.86 -30.29 16.77
C GLY A 229 11.03 -29.39 17.16
N ARG A 230 12.24 -29.81 16.78
CA ARG A 230 13.47 -29.07 17.02
C ARG A 230 13.81 -28.15 15.85
N GLN A 231 14.38 -27.00 16.13
CA GLN A 231 14.83 -26.04 15.11
C GLN A 231 15.81 -26.68 14.09
N PRO A 232 15.81 -26.29 12.81
CA PRO A 232 14.91 -25.32 12.16
C PRO A 232 13.71 -26.04 11.51
N ILE A 233 12.53 -25.83 12.08
CA ILE A 233 11.27 -26.32 11.52
C ILE A 233 10.37 -25.14 11.16
N VAL A 234 9.61 -25.23 10.08
CA VAL A 234 8.56 -24.29 9.78
C VAL A 234 7.44 -24.48 10.79
N SER A 235 7.23 -23.51 11.64
CA SER A 235 6.25 -23.55 12.72
C SER A 235 5.12 -22.56 12.44
N MET A 236 3.91 -22.88 12.93
CA MET A 236 2.79 -21.95 12.89
C MET A 236 3.11 -20.70 13.70
N PRO A 237 3.13 -19.51 13.12
CA PRO A 237 3.41 -18.28 13.87
C PRO A 237 2.39 -18.04 14.98
N HIS A 238 2.83 -17.31 16.02
CA HIS A 238 1.95 -16.80 17.06
C HIS A 238 1.23 -15.53 16.54
N TRP A 239 -0.07 -15.63 16.35
CA TRP A 239 -0.89 -14.53 15.82
C TRP A 239 -1.65 -13.75 16.92
N GLY A 240 -1.54 -14.15 18.18
CA GLY A 240 -2.12 -13.41 19.31
C GLY A 240 -1.56 -11.98 19.39
N GLY A 241 -2.46 -11.00 19.52
CA GLY A 241 -2.08 -9.58 19.49
C GLY A 241 -1.80 -9.01 18.10
N ILE A 242 -1.72 -9.84 17.06
CA ILE A 242 -1.52 -9.42 15.65
C ILE A 242 -2.87 -9.41 14.90
N ILE A 243 -3.64 -10.49 15.02
CA ILE A 243 -4.95 -10.61 14.38
C ILE A 243 -6.03 -10.16 15.38
N SER A 244 -6.88 -9.23 14.98
CA SER A 244 -7.99 -8.77 15.80
C SER A 244 -9.03 -9.86 16.01
N ASP A 245 -9.78 -9.81 17.11
CA ASP A 245 -10.83 -10.79 17.39
C ASP A 245 -11.92 -10.87 16.30
N PRO A 246 -12.38 -9.76 15.69
CA PRO A 246 -13.29 -9.83 14.56
C PRO A 246 -12.69 -10.54 13.34
N ASP A 247 -11.43 -10.24 12.98
CA ASP A 247 -10.74 -10.87 11.86
C ASP A 247 -10.53 -12.36 12.13
N LEU A 248 -10.18 -12.72 13.36
CA LEU A 248 -9.97 -14.12 13.75
C LEU A 248 -11.28 -14.92 13.66
N ARG A 249 -12.42 -14.34 14.07
CA ARG A 249 -13.72 -15.01 13.86
C ARG A 249 -14.04 -15.22 12.38
N ALA A 250 -13.75 -14.25 11.54
CA ALA A 250 -13.95 -14.39 10.11
C ALA A 250 -13.02 -15.45 9.49
N LEU A 251 -11.74 -15.52 9.91
CA LEU A 251 -10.81 -16.59 9.51
C LEU A 251 -11.33 -17.96 9.90
N VAL A 252 -11.81 -18.13 11.13
CA VAL A 252 -12.40 -19.40 11.60
C VAL A 252 -13.63 -19.77 10.78
N ALA A 253 -14.49 -18.81 10.46
CA ALA A 253 -15.65 -19.05 9.60
C ALA A 253 -15.21 -19.56 8.21
N TYR A 254 -14.20 -18.95 7.61
CA TYR A 254 -13.65 -19.41 6.33
C TYR A 254 -13.03 -20.83 6.44
N ILE A 255 -12.17 -21.07 7.45
CA ILE A 255 -11.54 -22.39 7.64
C ILE A 255 -12.60 -23.48 7.74
N LYS A 256 -13.73 -23.22 8.41
CA LYS A 256 -14.83 -24.18 8.52
C LYS A 256 -15.48 -24.53 7.16
N THR A 257 -15.42 -23.65 6.18
CA THR A 257 -15.89 -23.96 4.81
C THR A 257 -15.01 -25.00 4.11
N LEU A 258 -13.75 -25.15 4.54
CA LEU A 258 -12.79 -26.09 3.95
C LEU A 258 -13.05 -27.55 4.34
N LYS A 259 -14.05 -27.80 5.20
CA LYS A 259 -14.41 -29.16 5.65
C LYS A 259 -14.86 -30.08 4.52
N THR A 260 -15.41 -29.51 3.47
CA THR A 260 -16.02 -30.24 2.35
C THR A 260 -15.20 -30.26 1.07
N THR A 261 -13.98 -29.72 1.14
CA THR A 261 -13.05 -29.68 0.01
C THR A 261 -12.08 -30.91 0.06
#